data_f4c4c61709207cd79d2bef9df407ebf5
#
_entry.id   f4c4c61709207cd79d2bef9df407ebf5
#
_cell.length_a   1.000
_cell.length_b   1.000
_cell.length_c   1.000
_cell.angle_alpha   90.00
_cell.angle_beta   90.00
_cell.angle_gamma   90.00
#
_symmetry.space_group_name_H-M   'P 1'
#
loop_
_entity.id
_entity.type
_entity.pdbx_description
1 polymer ?
#
loop_
_entity_poly.entity_id
_entity_poly.type
_entity_poly.pdbx_seq_one_letter_code
_entity_poly.pdbx_strand_id
1 'polypeptide(L)'
;MARLPYADLTHPEAQPLVERIVAERGSVLHLYQMLLHSPAVAGGWLNYLTSIRQLSTLPGDLRELVIMRVAVINGAPYEADQHAPIALKEGVSQAQLDALSAWEGSDLFSQGEKAVLAYTDAMTRHVQVPDAVFQAARAAMGSDKLMVELTATVAAYNMVSRFLEALQVHSHDHR
;
A
#
# COMPACT_ATOMS: atom_id res chain seq x y z
N MET A 1 -16.67 -10.40 -7.95
CA MET A 1 -17.72 -9.42 -7.57
C MET A 1 -17.58 -9.17 -6.08
N ALA A 2 -17.56 -7.93 -5.66
CA ALA A 2 -17.45 -7.57 -4.26
C ALA A 2 -18.57 -8.18 -3.39
N ARG A 3 -18.29 -8.44 -2.10
CA ARG A 3 -19.24 -9.03 -1.16
C ARG A 3 -20.36 -8.08 -0.71
N LEU A 4 -20.14 -6.78 -0.85
CA LEU A 4 -21.11 -5.72 -0.60
C LEU A 4 -21.33 -4.90 -1.88
N PRO A 5 -22.52 -4.30 -2.08
CA PRO A 5 -22.69 -3.32 -3.15
C PRO A 5 -21.77 -2.13 -2.92
N TYR A 6 -21.35 -1.46 -3.98
CA TYR A 6 -20.63 -0.20 -3.84
C TYR A 6 -21.57 0.91 -3.35
N ALA A 7 -21.07 1.82 -2.50
CA ALA A 7 -21.85 2.90 -1.93
C ALA A 7 -22.33 3.87 -3.02
N ASP A 8 -23.53 4.42 -2.83
CA ASP A 8 -24.06 5.48 -3.66
C ASP A 8 -23.29 6.79 -3.41
N LEU A 9 -22.52 7.23 -4.42
CA LEU A 9 -21.73 8.44 -4.35
C LEU A 9 -22.56 9.72 -4.33
N THR A 10 -23.87 9.64 -4.64
CA THR A 10 -24.77 10.81 -4.64
C THR A 10 -25.42 11.06 -3.27
N HIS A 11 -25.21 10.13 -2.31
CA HIS A 11 -25.79 10.28 -0.98
C HIS A 11 -25.26 11.56 -0.29
N PRO A 12 -26.13 12.45 0.25
CA PRO A 12 -25.72 13.74 0.80
C PRO A 12 -24.63 13.68 1.88
N GLU A 13 -24.64 12.66 2.72
CA GLU A 13 -23.63 12.47 3.78
C GLU A 13 -22.25 12.08 3.22
N ALA A 14 -22.20 11.48 2.04
CA ALA A 14 -20.96 11.09 1.39
C ALA A 14 -20.33 12.23 0.58
N GLN A 15 -21.12 13.18 0.08
CA GLN A 15 -20.70 14.21 -0.87
C GLN A 15 -19.46 15.00 -0.45
N PRO A 16 -19.34 15.56 0.78
CA PRO A 16 -18.15 16.33 1.16
C PRO A 16 -16.87 15.47 1.11
N LEU A 17 -16.98 14.18 1.40
CA LEU A 17 -15.84 13.27 1.36
C LEU A 17 -15.54 12.79 -0.06
N VAL A 18 -16.56 12.60 -0.89
CA VAL A 18 -16.41 12.29 -2.32
C VAL A 18 -15.62 13.42 -3.00
N GLU A 19 -16.01 14.68 -2.81
CA GLU A 19 -15.32 15.85 -3.36
C GLU A 19 -13.85 15.89 -2.92
N ARG A 20 -13.60 15.64 -1.64
CA ARG A 20 -12.25 15.59 -1.10
C ARG A 20 -11.42 14.42 -1.68
N ILE A 21 -11.99 13.22 -1.81
CA ILE A 21 -11.32 12.07 -2.42
C ILE A 21 -10.95 12.40 -3.87
N VAL A 22 -11.86 12.99 -4.64
CA VAL A 22 -11.58 13.39 -6.02
C VAL A 22 -10.44 14.43 -6.09
N ALA A 23 -10.45 15.42 -5.20
CA ALA A 23 -9.39 16.42 -5.14
C ALA A 23 -8.01 15.83 -4.80
N GLU A 24 -7.95 14.84 -3.89
CA GLU A 24 -6.69 14.24 -3.44
C GLU A 24 -6.22 13.04 -4.29
N ARG A 25 -7.12 12.35 -5.01
CA ARG A 25 -6.84 11.10 -5.75
C ARG A 25 -7.20 11.14 -7.24
N GLY A 26 -7.85 12.20 -7.71
CA GLY A 26 -8.32 12.33 -9.10
C GLY A 26 -9.65 11.64 -9.38
N SER A 27 -9.96 10.54 -8.68
CA SER A 27 -11.22 9.80 -8.83
C SER A 27 -11.55 9.01 -7.57
N VAL A 28 -12.82 8.58 -7.45
CA VAL A 28 -13.23 7.67 -6.36
C VAL A 28 -12.95 6.24 -6.80
N LEU A 29 -11.86 5.65 -6.32
CA LEU A 29 -11.53 4.25 -6.56
C LEU A 29 -12.52 3.31 -5.86
N HIS A 30 -12.63 2.06 -6.32
CA HIS A 30 -13.50 1.04 -5.70
C HIS A 30 -13.25 0.87 -4.19
N LEU A 31 -12.00 0.95 -3.74
CA LEU A 31 -11.65 0.97 -2.32
C LEU A 31 -12.41 2.06 -1.56
N TYR A 32 -12.35 3.30 -2.04
CA TYR A 32 -13.03 4.42 -1.37
C TYR A 32 -14.54 4.32 -1.49
N GLN A 33 -15.05 3.85 -2.62
CA GLN A 33 -16.47 3.63 -2.78
C GLN A 33 -17.00 2.57 -1.80
N MET A 34 -16.20 1.55 -1.49
CA MET A 34 -16.52 0.57 -0.45
C MET A 34 -16.45 1.19 0.95
N LEU A 35 -15.42 1.98 1.24
CA LEU A 35 -15.25 2.67 2.53
C LEU A 35 -16.36 3.69 2.81
N LEU A 36 -16.96 4.30 1.78
CA LEU A 36 -18.01 5.31 1.90
C LEU A 36 -19.33 4.78 2.48
N HIS A 37 -19.50 3.47 2.66
CA HIS A 37 -20.56 2.95 3.55
C HIS A 37 -20.43 3.46 5.00
N SER A 38 -19.22 3.91 5.39
CA SER A 38 -18.96 4.54 6.67
C SER A 38 -18.10 5.80 6.46
N PRO A 39 -18.72 6.99 6.29
CA PRO A 39 -17.98 8.23 6.05
C PRO A 39 -16.91 8.52 7.12
N ALA A 40 -17.16 8.19 8.37
CA ALA A 40 -16.18 8.36 9.46
C ALA A 40 -14.93 7.50 9.25
N VAL A 41 -15.08 6.23 8.85
CA VAL A 41 -13.96 5.32 8.54
C VAL A 41 -13.23 5.81 7.27
N ALA A 42 -13.98 6.13 6.22
CA ALA A 42 -13.40 6.62 4.96
C ALA A 42 -12.57 7.89 5.15
N GLY A 43 -13.04 8.84 5.97
CA GLY A 43 -12.32 10.07 6.29
C GLY A 43 -11.02 9.82 7.05
N GLY A 44 -11.04 8.97 8.08
CA GLY A 44 -9.83 8.57 8.82
C GLY A 44 -8.82 7.84 7.92
N TRP A 45 -9.31 6.95 7.08
CA TRP A 45 -8.50 6.22 6.10
C TRP A 45 -7.83 7.15 5.10
N LEU A 46 -8.59 8.07 4.50
CA LEU A 46 -8.07 9.06 3.56
C LEU A 46 -6.95 9.88 4.20
N ASN A 47 -7.16 10.39 5.42
CA ASN A 47 -6.16 11.17 6.17
C ASN A 47 -4.86 10.37 6.37
N TYR A 48 -4.98 9.14 6.85
CA TYR A 48 -3.81 8.29 7.12
C TYR A 48 -3.05 7.94 5.85
N LEU A 49 -3.75 7.48 4.82
CA LEU A 49 -3.10 7.13 3.54
C LEU A 49 -2.52 8.35 2.80
N THR A 50 -3.10 9.54 2.98
CA THR A 50 -2.50 10.78 2.47
C THR A 50 -1.19 11.08 3.18
N SER A 51 -1.13 10.90 4.51
CA SER A 51 0.11 11.05 5.27
C SER A 51 1.20 10.09 4.79
N ILE A 52 0.87 8.81 4.58
CA ILE A 52 1.81 7.81 4.08
C ILE A 52 2.31 8.11 2.66
N ARG A 53 1.40 8.48 1.74
CA ARG A 53 1.72 8.55 0.31
C ARG A 53 2.24 9.91 -0.15
N GLN A 54 1.83 10.99 0.50
CA GLN A 54 2.07 12.36 0.02
C GLN A 54 2.88 13.22 0.98
N LEU A 55 2.85 12.92 2.29
CA LEU A 55 3.48 13.74 3.31
C LEU A 55 4.72 13.07 3.92
N SER A 56 4.89 11.76 3.78
CA SER A 56 6.11 11.07 4.21
C SER A 56 7.29 11.42 3.30
N THR A 57 8.48 11.27 3.85
CA THR A 57 9.75 11.51 3.14
C THR A 57 10.43 10.21 2.69
N LEU A 58 9.77 9.06 2.89
CA LEU A 58 10.24 7.79 2.36
C LEU A 58 10.36 7.88 0.82
N PRO A 59 11.50 7.55 0.22
CA PRO A 59 11.66 7.60 -1.23
C PRO A 59 10.55 6.85 -1.97
N GLY A 60 10.06 7.45 -3.07
CA GLY A 60 8.92 6.94 -3.80
C GLY A 60 9.09 5.53 -4.34
N ASP A 61 10.27 5.23 -4.87
CA ASP A 61 10.66 3.90 -5.34
C ASP A 61 10.62 2.85 -4.21
N LEU A 62 11.21 3.15 -3.05
CA LEU A 62 11.15 2.25 -1.89
C LEU A 62 9.73 2.08 -1.35
N ARG A 63 8.96 3.18 -1.29
CA ARG A 63 7.56 3.12 -0.86
C ARG A 63 6.75 2.18 -1.75
N GLU A 64 6.83 2.34 -3.06
CA GLU A 64 6.08 1.51 -3.99
C GLU A 64 6.60 0.07 -4.03
N LEU A 65 7.92 -0.15 -3.90
CA LEU A 65 8.49 -1.49 -3.78
C LEU A 65 7.92 -2.25 -2.59
N VAL A 66 7.81 -1.60 -1.44
CA VAL A 66 7.20 -2.14 -0.21
C VAL A 66 5.71 -2.45 -0.43
N ILE A 67 4.97 -1.53 -1.01
CA ILE A 67 3.54 -1.69 -1.30
C ILE A 67 3.31 -2.90 -2.20
N MET A 68 4.04 -2.99 -3.30
CA MET A 68 3.95 -4.10 -4.24
C MET A 68 4.34 -5.43 -3.57
N ARG A 69 5.35 -5.43 -2.68
CA ARG A 69 5.72 -6.65 -1.95
C ARG A 69 4.63 -7.09 -0.98
N VAL A 70 4.00 -6.18 -0.25
CA VAL A 70 2.86 -6.48 0.61
C VAL A 70 1.71 -7.08 -0.20
N ALA A 71 1.39 -6.50 -1.37
CA ALA A 71 0.35 -7.00 -2.26
C ALA A 71 0.64 -8.44 -2.74
N VAL A 72 1.89 -8.73 -3.11
CA VAL A 72 2.33 -10.08 -3.52
C VAL A 72 2.16 -11.09 -2.38
N ILE A 73 2.62 -10.75 -1.16
CA ILE A 73 2.54 -11.67 -0.01
C ILE A 73 1.09 -11.95 0.38
N ASN A 74 0.25 -10.92 0.38
CA ASN A 74 -1.15 -11.01 0.80
C ASN A 74 -2.08 -11.53 -0.32
N GLY A 75 -1.57 -11.72 -1.55
CA GLY A 75 -2.38 -12.12 -2.68
C GLY A 75 -3.47 -11.10 -3.01
N ALA A 76 -3.12 -9.79 -3.00
CA ALA A 76 -4.04 -8.66 -3.18
C ALA A 76 -3.92 -8.06 -4.59
N PRO A 77 -4.57 -8.65 -5.62
CA PRO A 77 -4.41 -8.22 -7.01
C PRO A 77 -4.90 -6.80 -7.26
N TYR A 78 -5.98 -6.36 -6.60
CA TYR A 78 -6.45 -4.99 -6.74
C TYR A 78 -5.35 -3.97 -6.36
N GLU A 79 -4.67 -4.22 -5.25
CA GLU A 79 -3.60 -3.36 -4.77
C GLU A 79 -2.42 -3.34 -5.76
N ALA A 80 -2.04 -4.51 -6.27
CA ALA A 80 -1.00 -4.63 -7.29
C ALA A 80 -1.36 -3.87 -8.58
N ASP A 81 -2.59 -4.02 -9.08
CA ASP A 81 -3.09 -3.33 -10.28
C ASP A 81 -3.03 -1.80 -10.14
N GLN A 82 -3.38 -1.27 -8.95
CA GLN A 82 -3.39 0.17 -8.72
C GLN A 82 -1.97 0.74 -8.53
N HIS A 83 -1.06 -0.03 -7.95
CA HIS A 83 0.27 0.44 -7.57
C HIS A 83 1.36 0.15 -8.61
N ALA A 84 1.24 -0.87 -9.47
CA ALA A 84 2.25 -1.17 -10.49
C ALA A 84 2.56 0.03 -11.42
N PRO A 85 1.57 0.77 -11.97
CA PRO A 85 1.86 1.95 -12.78
C PRO A 85 2.55 3.07 -12.00
N ILE A 86 2.24 3.20 -10.70
CA ILE A 86 2.86 4.20 -9.82
C ILE A 86 4.30 3.81 -9.52
N ALA A 87 4.56 2.54 -9.22
CA ALA A 87 5.88 2.01 -8.97
C ALA A 87 6.83 2.25 -10.15
N LEU A 88 6.36 1.99 -11.38
CA LEU A 88 7.13 2.27 -12.59
C LEU A 88 7.45 3.77 -12.73
N LYS A 89 6.49 4.64 -12.43
CA LYS A 89 6.68 6.10 -12.47
C LYS A 89 7.67 6.59 -11.42
N GLU A 90 7.68 5.97 -10.24
CA GLU A 90 8.57 6.31 -9.13
C GLU A 90 9.98 5.72 -9.31
N GLY A 91 10.23 4.90 -10.33
CA GLY A 91 11.56 4.41 -10.70
C GLY A 91 11.80 2.92 -10.43
N VAL A 92 10.82 2.18 -9.90
CA VAL A 92 10.91 0.71 -9.84
C VAL A 92 10.84 0.15 -11.26
N SER A 93 11.77 -0.71 -11.63
CA SER A 93 11.76 -1.31 -12.96
C SER A 93 10.75 -2.46 -13.09
N GLN A 94 10.26 -2.72 -14.31
CA GLN A 94 9.39 -3.86 -14.57
C GLN A 94 10.07 -5.17 -14.15
N ALA A 95 11.37 -5.32 -14.39
CA ALA A 95 12.13 -6.50 -13.99
C ALA A 95 12.14 -6.71 -12.45
N GLN A 96 12.19 -5.63 -11.67
CA GLN A 96 12.09 -5.71 -10.22
C GLN A 96 10.67 -6.13 -9.79
N LEU A 97 9.62 -5.57 -10.41
CA LEU A 97 8.24 -5.97 -10.13
C LEU A 97 8.00 -7.46 -10.40
N ASP A 98 8.50 -7.95 -11.53
CA ASP A 98 8.37 -9.36 -11.92
C ASP A 98 9.15 -10.30 -10.97
N ALA A 99 10.28 -9.82 -10.42
CA ALA A 99 11.13 -10.58 -9.50
C ALA A 99 10.68 -10.54 -8.04
N LEU A 100 9.70 -9.70 -7.68
CA LEU A 100 9.28 -9.51 -6.28
C LEU A 100 8.88 -10.80 -5.56
N SER A 101 8.31 -11.77 -6.24
CA SER A 101 7.90 -13.05 -5.64
C SER A 101 9.08 -13.90 -5.15
N ALA A 102 10.26 -13.71 -5.73
CA ALA A 102 11.50 -14.44 -5.42
C ALA A 102 12.70 -13.48 -5.30
N TRP A 103 12.49 -12.34 -4.68
CA TRP A 103 13.46 -11.25 -4.61
C TRP A 103 14.80 -11.64 -3.94
N GLU A 104 14.77 -12.59 -3.00
CA GLU A 104 15.97 -13.01 -2.24
C GLU A 104 17.09 -13.51 -3.15
N GLY A 105 16.75 -14.26 -4.19
CA GLY A 105 17.66 -14.84 -5.17
C GLY A 105 18.01 -13.92 -6.33
N SER A 106 17.46 -12.71 -6.38
CA SER A 106 17.62 -11.79 -7.51
C SER A 106 18.75 -10.79 -7.28
N ASP A 107 19.54 -10.51 -8.32
CA ASP A 107 20.57 -9.46 -8.33
C ASP A 107 20.00 -8.08 -8.74
N LEU A 108 18.70 -7.98 -8.98
CA LEU A 108 18.03 -6.74 -9.38
C LEU A 108 17.82 -5.77 -8.22
N PHE A 109 18.02 -6.21 -6.99
CA PHE A 109 17.80 -5.41 -5.79
C PHE A 109 19.14 -5.13 -5.11
N SER A 110 19.38 -3.88 -4.76
CA SER A 110 20.50 -3.46 -3.92
C SER A 110 20.42 -4.08 -2.51
N GLN A 111 21.51 -4.05 -1.78
CA GLN A 111 21.53 -4.55 -0.39
C GLN A 111 20.55 -3.79 0.52
N GLY A 112 20.38 -2.48 0.27
CA GLY A 112 19.41 -1.66 1.00
C GLY A 112 17.97 -2.08 0.71
N GLU A 113 17.61 -2.27 -0.57
CA GLU A 113 16.27 -2.77 -0.96
C GLU A 113 16.01 -4.17 -0.41
N LYS A 114 17.00 -5.07 -0.45
CA LYS A 114 16.88 -6.41 0.14
C LYS A 114 16.62 -6.35 1.65
N ALA A 115 17.27 -5.45 2.37
CA ALA A 115 17.01 -5.25 3.81
C ALA A 115 15.57 -4.76 4.07
N VAL A 116 15.08 -3.84 3.25
CA VAL A 116 13.71 -3.32 3.31
C VAL A 116 12.68 -4.41 2.96
N LEU A 117 12.95 -5.21 1.93
CA LEU A 117 12.08 -6.33 1.54
C LEU A 117 12.03 -7.41 2.63
N ALA A 118 13.17 -7.77 3.25
CA ALA A 118 13.21 -8.72 4.36
C ALA A 118 12.40 -8.20 5.58
N TYR A 119 12.49 -6.91 5.87
CA TYR A 119 11.68 -6.26 6.91
C TYR A 119 10.19 -6.32 6.60
N THR A 120 9.82 -6.02 5.34
CA THR A 120 8.44 -6.09 4.84
C THR A 120 7.88 -7.50 4.96
N ASP A 121 8.67 -8.52 4.59
CA ASP A 121 8.30 -9.93 4.70
C ASP A 121 8.06 -10.34 6.15
N ALA A 122 8.97 -10.00 7.06
CA ALA A 122 8.84 -10.33 8.47
C ALA A 122 7.59 -9.69 9.10
N MET A 123 7.37 -8.39 8.88
CA MET A 123 6.16 -7.70 9.36
C MET A 123 4.87 -8.29 8.80
N THR A 124 4.85 -8.58 7.50
CA THR A 124 3.63 -9.02 6.81
C THR A 124 3.25 -10.45 7.17
N ARG A 125 4.25 -11.36 7.26
CA ARG A 125 4.02 -12.79 7.51
C ARG A 125 3.90 -13.13 8.99
N HIS A 126 4.67 -12.46 9.86
CA HIS A 126 4.86 -12.88 11.23
C HIS A 126 4.46 -11.83 12.28
N VAL A 127 4.14 -10.59 11.87
CA VAL A 127 3.90 -9.44 12.75
C VAL A 127 5.18 -9.04 13.54
N GLN A 128 5.85 -10.01 14.14
CA GLN A 128 7.11 -9.82 14.87
C GLN A 128 8.30 -9.83 13.91
N VAL A 129 9.18 -8.86 14.09
CA VAL A 129 10.40 -8.71 13.27
C VAL A 129 11.61 -9.12 14.12
N PRO A 130 12.45 -10.07 13.65
CA PRO A 130 13.70 -10.42 14.33
C PRO A 130 14.65 -9.22 14.40
N ASP A 131 15.38 -9.07 15.51
CA ASP A 131 16.29 -7.94 15.74
C ASP A 131 17.30 -7.73 14.60
N ALA A 132 17.88 -8.80 14.07
CA ALA A 132 18.83 -8.71 12.96
C ALA A 132 18.20 -8.10 11.69
N VAL A 133 16.94 -8.45 11.38
CA VAL A 133 16.19 -7.91 10.23
C VAL A 133 15.87 -6.44 10.47
N PHE A 134 15.43 -6.09 11.68
CA PHE A 134 15.19 -4.70 12.07
C PHE A 134 16.44 -3.84 11.95
N GLN A 135 17.58 -4.30 12.47
CA GLN A 135 18.84 -3.52 12.42
C GLN A 135 19.34 -3.33 10.98
N ALA A 136 19.19 -4.34 10.12
CA ALA A 136 19.55 -4.21 8.71
C ALA A 136 18.69 -3.16 7.98
N ALA A 137 17.37 -3.18 8.19
CA ALA A 137 16.44 -2.19 7.63
C ALA A 137 16.71 -0.79 8.19
N ARG A 138 16.96 -0.66 9.51
CA ARG A 138 17.31 0.61 10.14
C ARG A 138 18.60 1.20 9.58
N ALA A 139 19.61 0.38 9.35
CA ALA A 139 20.86 0.81 8.72
C ALA A 139 20.63 1.30 7.28
N ALA A 140 19.80 0.60 6.50
CA ALA A 140 19.43 1.00 5.15
C ALA A 140 18.64 2.32 5.12
N MET A 141 17.74 2.54 6.08
CA MET A 141 16.96 3.79 6.20
C MET A 141 17.81 4.99 6.66
N GLY A 142 18.85 4.77 7.46
CA GLY A 142 19.77 5.82 7.90
C GLY A 142 19.20 6.80 8.93
N SER A 143 17.89 6.75 9.25
CA SER A 143 17.27 7.60 10.26
C SER A 143 16.06 6.93 10.91
N ASP A 144 15.79 7.29 12.18
CA ASP A 144 14.60 6.78 12.89
C ASP A 144 13.31 7.28 12.25
N LYS A 145 13.32 8.47 11.65
CA LYS A 145 12.17 8.99 10.89
C LYS A 145 11.81 8.10 9.71
N LEU A 146 12.78 7.79 8.84
CA LEU A 146 12.54 6.93 7.69
C LEU A 146 12.17 5.50 8.10
N MET A 147 12.74 5.00 9.21
CA MET A 147 12.38 3.70 9.76
C MET A 147 10.91 3.66 10.24
N VAL A 148 10.43 4.74 10.88
CA VAL A 148 9.01 4.88 11.27
C VAL A 148 8.11 4.97 10.04
N GLU A 149 8.49 5.75 9.02
CA GLU A 149 7.73 5.90 7.78
C GLU A 149 7.67 4.58 6.98
N LEU A 150 8.76 3.82 6.92
CA LEU A 150 8.78 2.47 6.36
C LEU A 150 7.83 1.53 7.11
N THR A 151 7.94 1.49 8.45
CA THR A 151 7.09 0.66 9.30
C THR A 151 5.61 1.01 9.12
N ALA A 152 5.30 2.31 9.11
CA ALA A 152 3.95 2.80 8.89
C ALA A 152 3.42 2.43 7.49
N THR A 153 4.27 2.46 6.46
CA THR A 153 3.90 2.05 5.09
C THR A 153 3.56 0.56 5.03
N VAL A 154 4.40 -0.30 5.58
CA VAL A 154 4.13 -1.76 5.63
C VAL A 154 2.83 -2.04 6.39
N ALA A 155 2.62 -1.41 7.56
CA ALA A 155 1.41 -1.59 8.36
C ALA A 155 0.15 -1.11 7.63
N ALA A 156 0.23 0.08 7.00
CA ALA A 156 -0.88 0.66 6.23
C ALA A 156 -1.32 -0.25 5.09
N TYR A 157 -0.39 -0.78 4.31
CA TYR A 157 -0.74 -1.61 3.16
C TYR A 157 -1.14 -3.03 3.53
N ASN A 158 -0.69 -3.54 4.67
CA ASN A 158 -1.29 -4.73 5.27
C ASN A 158 -2.76 -4.51 5.69
N MET A 159 -3.10 -3.31 6.19
CA MET A 159 -4.49 -2.92 6.46
C MET A 159 -5.29 -2.85 5.15
N VAL A 160 -4.75 -2.20 4.10
CA VAL A 160 -5.39 -2.07 2.78
C VAL A 160 -5.67 -3.44 2.18
N SER A 161 -4.67 -4.31 2.06
CA SER A 161 -4.81 -5.66 1.50
C SER A 161 -5.90 -6.45 2.23
N ARG A 162 -5.88 -6.47 3.56
CA ARG A 162 -6.86 -7.21 4.36
C ARG A 162 -8.29 -6.69 4.18
N PHE A 163 -8.47 -5.38 4.06
CA PHE A 163 -9.78 -4.80 3.78
C PHE A 163 -10.30 -5.19 2.40
N LEU A 164 -9.45 -5.06 1.37
CA LEU A 164 -9.79 -5.38 -0.01
C LEU A 164 -10.17 -6.85 -0.17
N GLU A 165 -9.32 -7.76 0.32
CA GLU A 165 -9.52 -9.19 0.19
C GLU A 165 -10.71 -9.69 1.04
N ALA A 166 -10.91 -9.15 2.25
CA ALA A 166 -12.05 -9.51 3.08
C ALA A 166 -13.39 -9.16 2.41
N LEU A 167 -13.46 -8.07 1.66
CA LEU A 167 -14.66 -7.60 0.94
C LEU A 167 -14.68 -8.01 -0.54
N GLN A 168 -13.61 -8.67 -1.01
CA GLN A 168 -13.44 -9.10 -2.41
C GLN A 168 -13.62 -7.95 -3.41
N VAL A 169 -12.96 -6.83 -3.14
CA VAL A 169 -12.94 -5.67 -4.04
C VAL A 169 -11.96 -5.94 -5.18
N HIS A 170 -12.42 -5.84 -6.43
CA HIS A 170 -11.61 -6.10 -7.62
C HIS A 170 -11.57 -4.89 -8.57
N SER A 171 -10.46 -4.77 -9.33
CA SER A 171 -10.26 -3.66 -10.27
C SER A 171 -11.29 -3.65 -11.41
N HIS A 172 -11.81 -4.82 -11.77
CA HIS A 172 -12.76 -5.02 -12.87
C HIS A 172 -14.22 -5.11 -12.42
N ASP A 173 -14.52 -4.81 -11.15
CA ASP A 173 -15.90 -4.79 -10.71
C ASP A 173 -16.69 -3.70 -11.44
N HIS A 174 -17.91 -4.03 -11.86
CA HIS A 174 -18.84 -3.05 -12.42
C HIS A 174 -19.41 -2.17 -11.28
N ARG A 175 -19.46 -0.87 -11.57
CA ARG A 175 -20.03 0.16 -10.66
C ARG A 175 -21.51 0.35 -10.93
#